data_ca3ca1bee9dbe9d8c25babf5222988ac
#
_entry.id   ca3ca1bee9dbe9d8c25babf5222988ac
#
_cell.length_a   1.000
_cell.length_b   1.000
_cell.length_c   1.000
_cell.angle_alpha   90.00
_cell.angle_beta   90.00
_cell.angle_gamma   90.00
#
_symmetry.space_group_name_H-M   'P 1'
#
loop_
_entity.id
_entity.type
_entity.pdbx_description
1 polymer ?
#
loop_
_entity_poly.entity_id
_entity_poly.type
_entity_poly.pdbx_seq_one_letter_code
_entity_poly.pdbx_strand_id
1 'polypeptide(L)'
;MTNPAVTGTPAPVSYSLPRTNAKVLALLESHLARADRVLDIGAGEGYLARRVHDLLKSSGYAAKLEACDLFPDNFRVPEVPCHAIDLHGGLPLDDQSVDLAYSVEVLEHLEDQFFFFREVHRVLRPGGRFVLTTPNVLSLTSRIRTLLAGFPELFGPLPIHGCDPQHVGGHIHPVSVYYISYMAEKAGFRVIGCCTDRVKSGSAALLVLWPLVKLGAGIVAMHARRNIPAIYKENQRHLARMNSFAVLTGRTVIVEMERR
;
A
#
# COMPACT_ATOMS: atom_id res chain seq x y z
N MET A 1 14.11 -42.41 -24.92
CA MET A 1 14.66 -41.04 -24.66
C MET A 1 13.69 -40.37 -23.72
N THR A 2 13.98 -40.38 -22.43
CA THR A 2 13.19 -39.75 -21.39
C THR A 2 13.55 -38.28 -21.34
N ASN A 3 12.56 -37.44 -21.59
CA ASN A 3 12.68 -35.97 -21.49
C ASN A 3 13.03 -35.62 -20.04
N PRO A 4 14.09 -34.86 -19.73
CA PRO A 4 14.35 -34.46 -18.37
C PRO A 4 13.23 -33.49 -17.94
N ALA A 5 12.50 -33.86 -16.88
CA ALA A 5 11.52 -32.99 -16.24
C ALA A 5 12.22 -31.70 -15.85
N VAL A 6 11.72 -30.56 -16.35
CA VAL A 6 12.13 -29.25 -15.91
C VAL A 6 11.63 -29.08 -14.48
N THR A 7 12.48 -29.37 -13.51
CA THR A 7 12.23 -29.24 -12.06
C THR A 7 12.57 -27.84 -11.59
N GLY A 8 12.01 -26.83 -12.24
CA GLY A 8 12.13 -25.46 -11.77
C GLY A 8 10.80 -24.99 -11.18
N THR A 9 10.79 -24.50 -9.95
CA THR A 9 9.63 -23.79 -9.41
C THR A 9 9.25 -22.67 -10.38
N PRO A 10 8.00 -22.61 -10.86
CA PRO A 10 7.59 -21.55 -11.80
C PRO A 10 7.83 -20.17 -11.19
N ALA A 11 8.23 -19.22 -12.01
CA ALA A 11 8.48 -17.86 -11.56
C ALA A 11 7.22 -17.27 -10.91
N PRO A 12 7.34 -16.53 -9.79
CA PRO A 12 6.21 -15.95 -9.10
C PRO A 12 5.49 -14.93 -9.99
N VAL A 13 4.16 -14.99 -9.99
CA VAL A 13 3.29 -14.06 -10.73
C VAL A 13 3.00 -12.83 -9.89
N SER A 14 2.96 -11.67 -10.53
CA SER A 14 2.58 -10.42 -9.88
C SER A 14 1.08 -10.17 -9.99
N TYR A 15 0.41 -9.94 -8.88
CA TYR A 15 -0.98 -9.49 -8.85
C TYR A 15 -1.11 -7.96 -8.99
N SER A 16 -0.04 -7.23 -8.75
CA SER A 16 0.05 -5.78 -8.96
C SER A 16 0.73 -5.44 -10.29
N LEU A 17 0.58 -4.18 -10.74
CA LEU A 17 1.20 -3.76 -11.99
C LEU A 17 2.74 -3.76 -11.91
N PRO A 18 3.45 -4.13 -12.98
CA PRO A 18 4.92 -4.10 -13.01
C PRO A 18 5.51 -2.71 -12.66
N ARG A 19 4.84 -1.63 -13.08
CA ARG A 19 5.27 -0.25 -12.75
C ARG A 19 5.10 0.09 -11.28
N THR A 20 4.04 -0.39 -10.62
CA THR A 20 3.85 -0.24 -9.18
C THR A 20 5.00 -0.91 -8.43
N ASN A 21 5.27 -2.19 -8.74
CA ASN A 21 6.39 -2.94 -8.15
C ASN A 21 7.74 -2.27 -8.38
N ALA A 22 8.01 -1.79 -9.61
CA ALA A 22 9.27 -1.10 -9.92
C ALA A 22 9.43 0.21 -9.10
N LYS A 23 8.32 0.96 -8.93
CA LYS A 23 8.35 2.19 -8.13
C LYS A 23 8.54 1.91 -6.65
N VAL A 24 7.88 0.87 -6.12
CA VAL A 24 8.07 0.43 -4.72
C VAL A 24 9.51 -0.03 -4.52
N LEU A 25 10.04 -0.91 -5.40
CA LEU A 25 11.42 -1.38 -5.31
C LEU A 25 12.43 -0.22 -5.27
N ALA A 26 12.26 0.79 -6.12
CA ALA A 26 13.13 1.98 -6.14
C ALA A 26 13.04 2.81 -4.84
N LEU A 27 11.87 2.84 -4.18
CA LEU A 27 11.74 3.48 -2.86
C LEU A 27 12.43 2.64 -1.77
N LEU A 28 12.22 1.32 -1.79
CA LEU A 28 12.85 0.40 -0.82
C LEU A 28 14.38 0.45 -0.91
N GLU A 29 14.96 0.52 -2.11
CA GLU A 29 16.40 0.55 -2.35
C GLU A 29 17.11 1.63 -1.52
N SER A 30 16.48 2.81 -1.36
CA SER A 30 17.03 3.90 -0.55
C SER A 30 17.14 3.58 0.96
N HIS A 31 16.45 2.53 1.44
CA HIS A 31 16.40 2.12 2.84
C HIS A 31 17.13 0.80 3.10
N LEU A 32 17.25 -0.08 2.08
CA LEU A 32 17.80 -1.43 2.23
C LEU A 32 19.24 -1.45 2.76
N ALA A 33 20.07 -0.47 2.39
CA ALA A 33 21.45 -0.37 2.85
C ALA A 33 21.60 -0.17 4.37
N ARG A 34 20.52 0.22 5.06
CA ARG A 34 20.48 0.51 6.51
C ARG A 34 19.57 -0.40 7.28
N ALA A 35 18.91 -1.34 6.62
CA ALA A 35 18.01 -2.30 7.23
C ALA A 35 18.75 -3.59 7.57
N ASP A 36 18.47 -4.15 8.75
CA ASP A 36 18.90 -5.49 9.12
C ASP A 36 17.80 -6.53 8.79
N ARG A 37 16.52 -6.14 8.96
CA ARG A 37 15.37 -7.00 8.67
C ARG A 37 14.32 -6.25 7.86
N VAL A 38 13.90 -6.91 6.78
CA VAL A 38 12.89 -6.41 5.82
C VAL A 38 11.72 -7.37 5.78
N LEU A 39 10.50 -6.85 5.77
CA LEU A 39 9.27 -7.63 5.77
C LEU A 39 8.37 -7.29 4.58
N ASP A 40 8.00 -8.31 3.81
CA ASP A 40 6.95 -8.26 2.78
C ASP A 40 5.62 -8.71 3.39
N ILE A 41 4.62 -7.83 3.46
CA ILE A 41 3.32 -8.13 4.07
C ILE A 41 2.26 -8.29 2.97
N GLY A 42 1.67 -9.49 2.87
CA GLY A 42 0.78 -9.87 1.79
C GLY A 42 1.57 -10.15 0.50
N ALA A 43 2.57 -11.00 0.63
CA ALA A 43 3.57 -11.26 -0.42
C ALA A 43 3.02 -12.01 -1.65
N GLY A 44 1.84 -12.65 -1.56
CA GLY A 44 1.24 -13.46 -2.61
C GLY A 44 2.19 -14.58 -3.05
N GLU A 45 2.43 -14.70 -4.36
CA GLU A 45 3.41 -15.67 -4.87
C GLU A 45 4.88 -15.26 -4.67
N GLY A 46 5.15 -14.03 -4.15
CA GLY A 46 6.50 -13.56 -3.85
C GLY A 46 7.18 -12.78 -5.00
N TYR A 47 6.43 -12.24 -5.95
CA TYR A 47 7.03 -11.50 -7.08
C TYR A 47 7.93 -10.34 -6.63
N LEU A 48 7.47 -9.49 -5.71
CA LEU A 48 8.28 -8.37 -5.21
C LEU A 48 9.36 -8.86 -4.24
N ALA A 49 9.05 -9.85 -3.39
CA ALA A 49 10.02 -10.48 -2.51
C ALA A 49 11.24 -11.03 -3.28
N ARG A 50 11.02 -11.70 -4.43
CA ARG A 50 12.12 -12.16 -5.32
C ARG A 50 12.99 -11.00 -5.76
N ARG A 51 12.39 -9.89 -6.22
CA ARG A 51 13.15 -8.72 -6.70
C ARG A 51 13.92 -8.02 -5.59
N VAL A 52 13.35 -7.93 -4.39
CA VAL A 52 14.05 -7.38 -3.22
C VAL A 52 15.19 -8.31 -2.82
N HIS A 53 14.99 -9.63 -2.80
CA HIS A 53 16.02 -10.60 -2.53
C HIS A 53 17.19 -10.49 -3.52
N ASP A 54 16.90 -10.43 -4.82
CA ASP A 54 17.91 -10.30 -5.87
C ASP A 54 18.68 -8.98 -5.75
N LEU A 55 17.99 -7.89 -5.38
CA LEU A 55 18.62 -6.59 -5.12
C LEU A 55 19.54 -6.64 -3.91
N LEU A 56 19.11 -7.22 -2.78
CA LEU A 56 19.94 -7.42 -1.59
C LEU A 56 21.21 -8.19 -1.94
N LYS A 57 21.09 -9.28 -2.67
CA LYS A 57 22.20 -10.12 -3.08
C LYS A 57 23.16 -9.40 -4.02
N SER A 58 22.66 -8.71 -5.05
CA SER A 58 23.47 -8.01 -6.03
C SER A 58 24.20 -6.78 -5.46
N SER A 59 23.58 -6.13 -4.47
CA SER A 59 24.16 -4.95 -3.79
C SER A 59 25.07 -5.32 -2.61
N GLY A 60 25.14 -6.60 -2.23
CA GLY A 60 25.92 -7.04 -1.09
C GLY A 60 25.36 -6.56 0.27
N TYR A 61 24.08 -6.22 0.34
CA TYR A 61 23.44 -5.82 1.59
C TYR A 61 23.17 -7.04 2.48
N ALA A 62 23.43 -6.90 3.79
CA ALA A 62 23.29 -8.00 4.75
C ALA A 62 21.87 -8.19 5.29
N ALA A 63 20.90 -7.37 4.86
CA ALA A 63 19.53 -7.40 5.34
C ALA A 63 18.87 -8.76 5.09
N LYS A 64 18.15 -9.27 6.10
CA LYS A 64 17.33 -10.48 6.01
C LYS A 64 15.94 -10.11 5.55
N LEU A 65 15.49 -10.70 4.44
CA LEU A 65 14.13 -10.57 3.95
C LEU A 65 13.28 -11.72 4.46
N GLU A 66 12.13 -11.38 5.02
CA GLU A 66 11.07 -12.31 5.38
C GLU A 66 9.77 -11.87 4.72
N ALA A 67 8.85 -12.78 4.50
CA ALA A 67 7.54 -12.54 3.94
C ALA A 67 6.45 -13.08 4.87
N CYS A 68 5.26 -12.54 4.75
CA CYS A 68 4.07 -13.13 5.36
C CYS A 68 2.85 -12.96 4.43
N ASP A 69 1.99 -13.97 4.44
CA ASP A 69 0.77 -14.02 3.63
C ASP A 69 -0.31 -14.88 4.31
N LEU A 70 -1.57 -14.71 3.92
CA LEU A 70 -2.66 -15.59 4.36
C LEU A 70 -2.52 -17.01 3.81
N PHE A 71 -1.89 -17.13 2.63
CA PHE A 71 -1.70 -18.38 1.90
C PHE A 71 -0.21 -18.63 1.63
N PRO A 72 0.61 -18.89 2.67
CA PRO A 72 2.05 -19.05 2.51
C PRO A 72 2.43 -20.20 1.58
N ASP A 73 1.57 -21.20 1.40
CA ASP A 73 1.77 -22.31 0.47
C ASP A 73 1.81 -21.87 -1.01
N ASN A 74 1.27 -20.70 -1.33
CA ASN A 74 1.32 -20.13 -2.67
C ASN A 74 2.64 -19.39 -2.94
N PHE A 75 3.45 -19.14 -1.92
CA PHE A 75 4.70 -18.41 -2.03
C PHE A 75 5.78 -19.25 -2.73
N ARG A 76 6.47 -18.65 -3.73
CA ARG A 76 7.37 -19.38 -4.65
C ARG A 76 8.80 -18.88 -4.63
N VAL A 77 9.25 -18.31 -3.50
CA VAL A 77 10.64 -17.83 -3.33
C VAL A 77 11.30 -18.61 -2.20
N PRO A 78 11.88 -19.80 -2.49
CA PRO A 78 12.36 -20.72 -1.46
C PRO A 78 13.50 -20.16 -0.60
N GLU A 79 14.19 -19.12 -1.08
CA GLU A 79 15.28 -18.45 -0.35
C GLU A 79 14.77 -17.46 0.70
N VAL A 80 13.46 -17.13 0.69
CA VAL A 80 12.83 -16.19 1.60
C VAL A 80 11.80 -16.93 2.43
N PRO A 81 11.91 -16.97 3.77
CA PRO A 81 10.88 -17.57 4.61
C PRO A 81 9.57 -16.79 4.49
N CYS A 82 8.45 -17.49 4.33
CA CYS A 82 7.11 -16.93 4.31
C CYS A 82 6.29 -17.53 5.46
N HIS A 83 5.77 -16.64 6.32
CA HIS A 83 4.99 -17.00 7.51
C HIS A 83 3.50 -16.82 7.24
N ALA A 84 2.67 -17.67 7.85
CA ALA A 84 1.22 -17.50 7.81
C ALA A 84 0.79 -16.28 8.65
N ILE A 85 -0.07 -15.43 8.07
CA ILE A 85 -0.74 -14.36 8.82
C ILE A 85 -2.02 -14.91 9.44
N ASP A 86 -2.27 -14.58 10.70
CA ASP A 86 -3.59 -14.68 11.30
C ASP A 86 -4.25 -13.29 11.29
N LEU A 87 -5.36 -13.14 10.59
CA LEU A 87 -6.10 -11.88 10.51
C LEU A 87 -6.57 -11.36 11.87
N HIS A 88 -6.71 -12.23 12.86
CA HIS A 88 -7.11 -11.89 14.22
C HIS A 88 -5.96 -11.94 15.21
N GLY A 89 -4.94 -12.76 14.96
CA GLY A 89 -3.75 -12.94 15.79
C GLY A 89 -2.60 -11.98 15.48
N GLY A 90 -2.64 -11.32 14.33
CA GLY A 90 -1.64 -10.34 13.92
C GLY A 90 -0.47 -10.91 13.10
N LEU A 91 0.58 -10.10 12.99
CA LEU A 91 1.80 -10.48 12.27
C LEU A 91 2.65 -11.43 13.11
N PRO A 92 3.16 -12.55 12.54
CA PRO A 92 3.89 -13.59 13.25
C PRO A 92 5.36 -13.20 13.50
N LEU A 93 5.58 -12.00 14.01
CA LEU A 93 6.90 -11.44 14.31
C LEU A 93 6.90 -10.77 15.68
N ASP A 94 8.08 -10.72 16.32
CA ASP A 94 8.29 -10.05 17.58
C ASP A 94 8.12 -8.53 17.46
N ASP A 95 7.82 -7.89 18.58
CA ASP A 95 7.78 -6.44 18.68
C ASP A 95 9.15 -5.84 18.34
N GLN A 96 9.13 -4.74 17.59
CA GLN A 96 10.34 -3.96 17.28
C GLN A 96 11.47 -4.80 16.67
N SER A 97 11.13 -5.73 15.80
CA SER A 97 12.07 -6.65 15.17
C SER A 97 12.43 -6.31 13.72
N VAL A 98 11.66 -5.42 13.07
CA VAL A 98 11.76 -5.10 11.63
C VAL A 98 12.19 -3.65 11.43
N ASP A 99 13.08 -3.39 10.47
CA ASP A 99 13.54 -2.03 10.14
C ASP A 99 12.79 -1.42 8.96
N LEU A 100 12.39 -2.26 8.00
CA LEU A 100 11.69 -1.87 6.80
C LEU A 100 10.58 -2.86 6.48
N ALA A 101 9.35 -2.39 6.41
CA ALA A 101 8.21 -3.19 5.96
C ALA A 101 7.60 -2.59 4.68
N TYR A 102 7.01 -3.43 3.85
CA TYR A 102 6.22 -2.99 2.73
C TYR A 102 5.00 -3.89 2.50
N SER A 103 3.96 -3.30 1.89
CA SER A 103 2.72 -4.01 1.56
C SER A 103 2.14 -3.42 0.27
N VAL A 104 1.90 -4.26 -0.74
CA VAL A 104 1.53 -3.82 -2.08
C VAL A 104 0.17 -4.35 -2.47
N GLU A 105 -0.82 -3.44 -2.60
CA GLU A 105 -2.20 -3.77 -2.99
C GLU A 105 -2.84 -4.83 -2.05
N VAL A 106 -2.76 -4.59 -0.72
CA VAL A 106 -3.31 -5.47 0.34
C VAL A 106 -4.38 -4.74 1.15
N LEU A 107 -4.17 -3.47 1.48
CA LEU A 107 -4.99 -2.72 2.43
C LEU A 107 -6.48 -2.70 2.05
N GLU A 108 -6.79 -2.65 0.76
CA GLU A 108 -8.16 -2.63 0.21
C GLU A 108 -8.94 -3.94 0.41
N HIS A 109 -8.25 -5.02 0.75
CA HIS A 109 -8.83 -6.34 1.03
C HIS A 109 -9.07 -6.58 2.52
N LEU A 110 -8.55 -5.74 3.41
CA LEU A 110 -8.61 -5.96 4.87
C LEU A 110 -9.88 -5.37 5.48
N GLU A 111 -10.56 -6.14 6.34
CA GLU A 111 -11.69 -5.68 7.13
C GLU A 111 -11.25 -4.71 8.23
N ASP A 112 -10.28 -5.08 9.07
CA ASP A 112 -9.73 -4.22 10.14
C ASP A 112 -8.41 -3.56 9.73
N GLN A 113 -8.54 -2.46 9.00
CA GLN A 113 -7.40 -1.66 8.58
C GLN A 113 -6.69 -0.97 9.75
N PHE A 114 -7.41 -0.60 10.83
CA PHE A 114 -6.79 -0.03 12.04
C PHE A 114 -5.93 -1.05 12.76
N PHE A 115 -6.39 -2.31 12.86
CA PHE A 115 -5.60 -3.39 13.43
C PHE A 115 -4.33 -3.61 12.62
N PHE A 116 -4.43 -3.66 11.29
CA PHE A 116 -3.28 -3.78 10.40
C PHE A 116 -2.22 -2.70 10.67
N PHE A 117 -2.59 -1.43 10.76
CA PHE A 117 -1.64 -0.37 11.06
C PHE A 117 -1.00 -0.51 12.46
N ARG A 118 -1.77 -0.96 13.46
CA ARG A 118 -1.23 -1.23 14.81
C ARG A 118 -0.21 -2.36 14.80
N GLU A 119 -0.48 -3.44 14.07
CA GLU A 119 0.41 -4.59 13.96
C GLU A 119 1.71 -4.24 13.21
N VAL A 120 1.61 -3.53 12.09
CA VAL A 120 2.81 -3.05 11.38
C VAL A 120 3.63 -2.11 12.28
N HIS A 121 2.97 -1.24 13.05
CA HIS A 121 3.66 -0.40 14.02
C HIS A 121 4.32 -1.23 15.13
N ARG A 122 3.66 -2.27 15.63
CA ARG A 122 4.20 -3.15 16.69
C ARG A 122 5.52 -3.80 16.27
N VAL A 123 5.54 -4.39 15.07
CA VAL A 123 6.72 -5.15 14.58
C VAL A 123 7.87 -4.27 14.11
N LEU A 124 7.62 -3.04 13.65
CA LEU A 124 8.68 -2.13 13.24
C LEU A 124 9.45 -1.60 14.43
N ARG A 125 10.75 -1.35 14.28
CA ARG A 125 11.58 -0.62 15.26
C ARG A 125 11.26 0.87 15.27
N PRO A 126 11.52 1.61 16.36
CA PRO A 126 11.49 3.07 16.33
C PRO A 126 12.38 3.61 15.19
N GLY A 127 11.86 4.54 14.41
CA GLY A 127 12.51 5.02 13.17
C GLY A 127 12.39 4.09 11.96
N GLY A 128 11.82 2.89 12.12
CA GLY A 128 11.57 1.95 11.03
C GLY A 128 10.61 2.51 9.98
N ARG A 129 10.73 2.02 8.76
CA ARG A 129 10.00 2.50 7.58
C ARG A 129 8.92 1.54 7.14
N PHE A 130 7.79 2.11 6.70
CA PHE A 130 6.71 1.36 6.07
C PHE A 130 6.33 1.98 4.74
N VAL A 131 6.32 1.17 3.67
CA VAL A 131 5.88 1.55 2.33
C VAL A 131 4.60 0.79 1.99
N LEU A 132 3.52 1.52 1.76
CA LEU A 132 2.20 0.95 1.46
C LEU A 132 1.72 1.40 0.09
N THR A 133 1.09 0.50 -0.67
CA THR A 133 0.33 0.89 -1.87
C THR A 133 -1.11 0.42 -1.81
N THR A 134 -1.99 1.17 -2.47
CA THR A 134 -3.41 0.82 -2.66
C THR A 134 -3.98 1.58 -3.86
N PRO A 135 -5.11 1.13 -4.47
CA PRO A 135 -5.78 1.87 -5.53
C PRO A 135 -6.13 3.31 -5.16
N ASN A 136 -5.89 4.23 -6.06
CA ASN A 136 -6.16 5.64 -5.83
C ASN A 136 -7.62 6.01 -6.10
N VAL A 137 -8.42 6.02 -5.05
CA VAL A 137 -9.84 6.40 -5.12
C VAL A 137 -10.08 7.90 -5.34
N LEU A 138 -9.04 8.75 -5.25
CA LEU A 138 -9.14 10.20 -5.39
C LEU A 138 -8.60 10.73 -6.72
N SER A 139 -8.20 9.88 -7.67
CA SER A 139 -7.85 10.33 -9.01
C SER A 139 -9.06 11.01 -9.67
N LEU A 140 -8.83 11.93 -10.61
CA LEU A 140 -9.93 12.67 -11.25
C LEU A 140 -10.92 11.72 -11.95
N THR A 141 -10.42 10.68 -12.63
CA THR A 141 -11.28 9.64 -13.23
C THR A 141 -12.09 8.89 -12.18
N SER A 142 -11.48 8.56 -11.05
CA SER A 142 -12.15 7.87 -9.95
C SER A 142 -13.25 8.74 -9.31
N ARG A 143 -12.98 10.04 -9.10
CA ARG A 143 -13.99 10.99 -8.57
C ARG A 143 -15.19 11.11 -9.50
N ILE A 144 -14.97 11.23 -10.80
CA ILE A 144 -16.06 11.28 -11.79
C ILE A 144 -16.83 9.97 -11.80
N ARG A 145 -16.14 8.84 -11.81
CA ARG A 145 -16.81 7.54 -11.76
C ARG A 145 -17.63 7.36 -10.49
N THR A 146 -17.12 7.79 -9.33
CA THR A 146 -17.87 7.76 -8.07
C THR A 146 -19.11 8.64 -8.14
N LEU A 147 -19.00 9.85 -8.71
CA LEU A 147 -20.13 10.76 -8.88
C LEU A 147 -21.22 10.18 -9.78
N LEU A 148 -20.84 9.48 -10.87
CA LEU A 148 -21.79 8.97 -11.87
C LEU A 148 -22.31 7.57 -11.57
N ALA A 149 -21.49 6.70 -10.97
CA ALA A 149 -21.77 5.28 -10.79
C ALA A 149 -21.70 4.78 -9.35
N GLY A 150 -21.39 5.63 -8.37
CA GLY A 150 -21.31 5.28 -6.96
C GLY A 150 -20.05 4.52 -6.55
N PHE A 151 -19.22 4.06 -7.50
CA PHE A 151 -18.01 3.29 -7.22
C PHE A 151 -16.76 3.98 -7.73
N PRO A 152 -15.69 4.10 -6.92
CA PRO A 152 -14.40 4.54 -7.42
C PRO A 152 -13.79 3.52 -8.38
N GLU A 153 -12.74 3.91 -9.10
CA GLU A 153 -12.03 2.99 -9.99
C GLU A 153 -11.43 1.81 -9.22
N LEU A 154 -11.44 0.64 -9.86
CA LEU A 154 -11.02 -0.65 -9.32
C LEU A 154 -11.93 -1.21 -8.22
N PHE A 155 -12.99 -0.50 -7.87
CA PHE A 155 -14.04 -0.98 -6.97
C PHE A 155 -15.35 -1.19 -7.73
N GLY A 156 -16.20 -2.07 -7.23
CA GLY A 156 -17.47 -2.40 -7.86
C GLY A 156 -18.31 -3.32 -6.97
N PRO A 157 -19.42 -3.86 -7.50
CA PRO A 157 -20.23 -4.85 -6.79
C PRO A 157 -19.39 -6.07 -6.44
N LEU A 158 -19.59 -6.56 -5.21
CA LEU A 158 -18.95 -7.76 -4.69
C LEU A 158 -19.98 -8.88 -4.61
N PRO A 159 -19.59 -10.16 -4.72
CA PRO A 159 -20.49 -11.28 -4.51
C PRO A 159 -20.99 -11.27 -3.07
N ILE A 160 -22.32 -11.27 -2.88
CA ILE A 160 -22.96 -11.34 -1.56
C ILE A 160 -23.06 -12.80 -1.11
N HIS A 161 -23.24 -13.71 -2.07
CA HIS A 161 -23.34 -15.15 -1.83
C HIS A 161 -22.11 -15.82 -2.41
N GLY A 162 -21.23 -16.29 -1.55
CA GLY A 162 -20.00 -16.98 -1.94
C GLY A 162 -19.16 -17.30 -0.72
N CYS A 163 -18.22 -18.20 -0.90
CA CYS A 163 -17.43 -18.73 0.19
C CYS A 163 -16.03 -18.11 0.22
N ASP A 164 -15.91 -16.80 0.05
CA ASP A 164 -14.62 -16.13 0.30
C ASP A 164 -14.72 -15.30 1.59
N PRO A 165 -14.58 -15.94 2.78
CA PRO A 165 -14.65 -15.26 4.06
C PRO A 165 -13.48 -14.31 4.30
N GLN A 166 -12.45 -14.37 3.46
CA GLN A 166 -11.24 -13.54 3.58
C GLN A 166 -11.18 -12.41 2.53
N HIS A 167 -12.23 -12.27 1.71
CA HIS A 167 -12.37 -11.22 0.68
C HIS A 167 -11.18 -11.08 -0.28
N VAL A 168 -10.40 -12.16 -0.47
CA VAL A 168 -9.18 -12.14 -1.29
C VAL A 168 -9.48 -11.81 -2.75
N GLY A 169 -10.66 -12.18 -3.23
CA GLY A 169 -11.11 -11.92 -4.61
C GLY A 169 -11.66 -10.53 -4.88
N GLY A 170 -11.72 -9.61 -3.88
CA GLY A 170 -12.38 -8.32 -4.08
C GLY A 170 -11.82 -7.15 -3.26
N HIS A 171 -11.91 -5.95 -3.82
CA HIS A 171 -11.59 -4.72 -3.11
C HIS A 171 -12.78 -4.30 -2.27
N ILE A 172 -12.78 -4.60 -0.97
CA ILE A 172 -13.90 -4.36 -0.06
C ILE A 172 -13.91 -2.93 0.50
N HIS A 173 -12.73 -2.29 0.65
CA HIS A 173 -12.60 -0.99 1.28
C HIS A 173 -11.94 0.05 0.37
N PRO A 174 -12.70 0.97 -0.25
CA PRO A 174 -12.17 2.11 -0.98
C PRO A 174 -11.59 3.17 -0.02
N VAL A 175 -10.28 3.13 0.23
CA VAL A 175 -9.60 3.99 1.19
C VAL A 175 -8.92 5.16 0.52
N SER A 176 -9.17 6.38 0.99
CA SER A 176 -8.47 7.57 0.51
C SER A 176 -7.14 7.78 1.24
N VAL A 177 -6.21 8.49 0.59
CA VAL A 177 -4.92 8.86 1.19
C VAL A 177 -5.08 9.64 2.51
N TYR A 178 -6.20 10.33 2.72
CA TYR A 178 -6.52 10.98 3.98
C TYR A 178 -6.73 9.95 5.09
N TYR A 179 -7.60 8.96 4.88
CA TYR A 179 -7.88 7.94 5.88
C TYR A 179 -6.67 7.02 6.13
N ILE A 180 -5.88 6.72 5.10
CA ILE A 180 -4.58 6.04 5.27
C ILE A 180 -3.69 6.83 6.23
N SER A 181 -3.55 8.15 5.97
CA SER A 181 -2.75 9.02 6.83
C SER A 181 -3.30 9.11 8.25
N TYR A 182 -4.62 9.16 8.40
CA TYR A 182 -5.29 9.20 9.71
C TYR A 182 -5.04 7.92 10.51
N MET A 183 -5.23 6.74 9.90
CA MET A 183 -4.99 5.45 10.56
C MET A 183 -3.51 5.30 10.95
N ALA A 184 -2.60 5.67 10.05
CA ALA A 184 -1.16 5.64 10.30
C ALA A 184 -0.78 6.53 11.49
N GLU A 185 -1.21 7.80 11.51
CA GLU A 185 -0.89 8.72 12.63
C GLU A 185 -1.51 8.24 13.95
N LYS A 186 -2.71 7.65 13.93
CA LYS A 186 -3.35 7.04 15.11
C LYS A 186 -2.60 5.81 15.63
N ALA A 187 -1.97 5.06 14.74
CA ALA A 187 -1.12 3.92 15.12
C ALA A 187 0.29 4.33 15.60
N GLY A 188 0.67 5.62 15.47
CA GLY A 188 1.99 6.11 15.91
C GLY A 188 2.99 6.36 14.78
N PHE A 189 2.57 6.27 13.52
CA PHE A 189 3.40 6.62 12.38
C PHE A 189 3.44 8.12 12.13
N ARG A 190 4.48 8.53 11.41
CA ARG A 190 4.56 9.82 10.72
C ARG A 190 4.55 9.59 9.21
N VAL A 191 3.57 10.12 8.50
CA VAL A 191 3.54 10.03 7.03
C VAL A 191 4.55 11.02 6.43
N ILE A 192 5.59 10.50 5.80
CA ILE A 192 6.74 11.27 5.28
C ILE A 192 6.67 11.49 3.78
N GLY A 193 6.06 10.58 3.02
CA GLY A 193 5.94 10.66 1.57
C GLY A 193 4.59 10.19 1.05
N CYS A 194 4.19 10.73 -0.10
CA CYS A 194 3.06 10.25 -0.89
C CYS A 194 3.36 10.50 -2.36
N CYS A 195 3.40 9.45 -3.15
CA CYS A 195 3.61 9.52 -4.59
C CYS A 195 2.68 8.55 -5.34
N THR A 196 2.88 8.39 -6.64
CA THR A 196 2.13 7.46 -7.48
C THR A 196 3.07 6.62 -8.33
N ASP A 197 2.58 5.48 -8.78
CA ASP A 197 3.28 4.61 -9.72
C ASP A 197 3.38 5.22 -11.12
N ARG A 198 2.30 5.87 -11.56
CA ARG A 198 2.21 6.51 -12.89
C ARG A 198 1.08 7.54 -12.96
N VAL A 199 1.25 8.51 -13.85
CA VAL A 199 0.18 9.41 -14.27
C VAL A 199 -0.74 8.69 -15.26
N LYS A 200 -2.05 8.72 -14.99
CA LYS A 200 -3.07 8.20 -15.91
C LYS A 200 -3.43 9.26 -16.94
N SER A 201 -3.39 8.92 -18.23
CA SER A 201 -3.75 9.83 -19.31
C SER A 201 -5.16 10.41 -19.17
N GLY A 202 -6.15 9.57 -18.82
CA GLY A 202 -7.52 10.03 -18.57
C GLY A 202 -7.62 11.03 -17.42
N SER A 203 -6.93 10.79 -16.29
CA SER A 203 -6.90 11.75 -15.17
C SER A 203 -6.12 13.01 -15.53
N ALA A 204 -5.06 12.89 -16.34
CA ALA A 204 -4.30 14.06 -16.80
C ALA A 204 -5.15 14.95 -17.73
N ALA A 205 -5.93 14.36 -18.64
CA ALA A 205 -6.86 15.11 -19.48
C ALA A 205 -7.92 15.86 -18.66
N LEU A 206 -8.36 15.29 -17.54
CA LEU A 206 -9.33 15.91 -16.63
C LEU A 206 -8.73 17.00 -15.73
N LEU A 207 -7.43 17.30 -15.81
CA LEU A 207 -6.84 18.43 -15.06
C LEU A 207 -7.44 19.80 -15.45
N VAL A 208 -8.13 19.89 -16.57
CA VAL A 208 -8.96 21.06 -16.92
C VAL A 208 -10.00 21.37 -15.82
N LEU A 209 -10.42 20.37 -15.04
CA LEU A 209 -11.32 20.53 -13.89
C LEU A 209 -10.61 20.95 -12.59
N TRP A 210 -9.27 21.08 -12.62
CA TRP A 210 -8.50 21.44 -11.43
C TRP A 210 -8.95 22.75 -10.73
N PRO A 211 -9.35 23.83 -11.44
CA PRO A 211 -9.91 25.02 -10.80
C PRO A 211 -11.16 24.72 -9.98
N LEU A 212 -12.06 23.87 -10.47
CA LEU A 212 -13.27 23.45 -9.75
C LEU A 212 -12.91 22.62 -8.51
N VAL A 213 -11.95 21.72 -8.61
CA VAL A 213 -11.44 20.96 -7.46
C VAL A 213 -10.86 21.90 -6.40
N LYS A 214 -10.10 22.91 -6.80
CA LYS A 214 -9.54 23.93 -5.89
C LYS A 214 -10.63 24.76 -5.23
N LEU A 215 -11.64 25.18 -5.98
CA LEU A 215 -12.79 25.93 -5.45
C LEU A 215 -13.52 25.10 -4.38
N GLY A 216 -13.91 23.86 -4.72
CA GLY A 216 -14.60 22.97 -3.78
C GLY A 216 -13.76 22.69 -2.52
N ALA A 217 -12.48 22.38 -2.68
CA ALA A 217 -11.55 22.17 -1.56
C ALA A 217 -11.43 23.46 -0.70
N GLY A 218 -11.41 24.63 -1.33
CA GLY A 218 -11.39 25.92 -0.64
C GLY A 218 -12.63 26.17 0.21
N ILE A 219 -13.83 25.87 -0.32
CA ILE A 219 -15.09 25.97 0.41
C ILE A 219 -15.09 25.06 1.63
N VAL A 220 -14.70 23.77 1.46
CA VAL A 220 -14.61 22.81 2.56
C VAL A 220 -13.59 23.26 3.61
N ALA A 221 -12.43 23.74 3.16
CA ALA A 221 -11.39 24.26 4.05
C ALA A 221 -11.85 25.48 4.84
N MET A 222 -12.57 26.40 4.19
CA MET A 222 -13.13 27.60 4.84
C MET A 222 -14.16 27.20 5.91
N HIS A 223 -15.06 26.26 5.60
CA HIS A 223 -16.03 25.74 6.55
C HIS A 223 -15.34 25.08 7.75
N ALA A 224 -14.33 24.20 7.49
CA ALA A 224 -13.59 23.52 8.54
C ALA A 224 -12.80 24.50 9.43
N ARG A 225 -12.16 25.53 8.85
CA ARG A 225 -11.48 26.59 9.62
C ARG A 225 -12.39 27.32 10.58
N ARG A 226 -13.66 27.55 10.19
CA ARG A 226 -14.65 28.24 11.02
C ARG A 226 -15.20 27.35 12.13
N ASN A 227 -15.54 26.10 11.83
CA ASN A 227 -16.30 25.25 12.73
C ASN A 227 -15.42 24.30 13.57
N ILE A 228 -14.25 23.88 13.06
CA ILE A 228 -13.35 22.91 13.71
C ILE A 228 -11.87 23.34 13.53
N PRO A 229 -11.47 24.55 13.95
CA PRO A 229 -10.16 25.13 13.62
C PRO A 229 -8.97 24.29 14.11
N ALA A 230 -9.06 23.70 15.30
CA ALA A 230 -8.00 22.86 15.86
C ALA A 230 -7.80 21.60 15.00
N ILE A 231 -8.87 20.86 14.69
CA ILE A 231 -8.85 19.65 13.85
C ILE A 231 -8.35 20.01 12.44
N TYR A 232 -8.81 21.13 11.88
CA TYR A 232 -8.35 21.59 10.57
C TYR A 232 -6.82 21.82 10.56
N LYS A 233 -6.29 22.50 11.59
CA LYS A 233 -4.85 22.79 11.72
C LYS A 233 -4.01 21.53 11.79
N GLU A 234 -4.43 20.54 12.56
CA GLU A 234 -3.75 19.23 12.66
C GLU A 234 -3.72 18.49 11.30
N ASN A 235 -4.83 18.59 10.56
CA ASN A 235 -5.02 17.81 9.34
C ASN A 235 -4.59 18.52 8.04
N GLN A 236 -4.07 19.75 8.10
CA GLN A 236 -3.74 20.55 6.90
C GLN A 236 -2.88 19.81 5.88
N ARG A 237 -1.86 19.06 6.35
CA ARG A 237 -0.94 18.32 5.49
C ARG A 237 -1.65 17.17 4.75
N HIS A 238 -2.52 16.45 5.45
CA HIS A 238 -3.27 15.33 4.90
C HIS A 238 -4.34 15.82 3.90
N LEU A 239 -5.02 16.90 4.22
CA LEU A 239 -5.99 17.55 3.32
C LEU A 239 -5.31 18.06 2.03
N ALA A 240 -4.12 18.65 2.15
CA ALA A 240 -3.35 19.12 0.99
C ALA A 240 -2.96 17.95 0.07
N ARG A 241 -2.58 16.80 0.62
CA ARG A 241 -2.23 15.59 -0.16
C ARG A 241 -3.38 15.10 -1.03
N MET A 242 -4.64 15.17 -0.55
CA MET A 242 -5.82 14.70 -1.31
C MET A 242 -5.97 15.38 -2.68
N ASN A 243 -5.44 16.60 -2.84
CA ASN A 243 -5.51 17.37 -4.07
C ASN A 243 -4.12 17.65 -4.66
N SER A 244 -3.11 16.88 -4.28
CA SER A 244 -1.79 16.92 -4.92
C SER A 244 -1.86 16.38 -6.35
N PHE A 245 -0.90 16.80 -7.19
CA PHE A 245 -0.81 16.32 -8.58
C PHE A 245 -0.75 14.78 -8.64
N ALA A 246 0.07 14.15 -7.80
CA ALA A 246 0.20 12.69 -7.74
C ALA A 246 -1.15 12.01 -7.45
N VAL A 247 -1.92 12.52 -6.48
CA VAL A 247 -3.23 11.95 -6.12
C VAL A 247 -4.29 12.24 -7.19
N LEU A 248 -4.31 13.43 -7.78
CA LEU A 248 -5.29 13.75 -8.82
C LEU A 248 -5.09 12.96 -10.12
N THR A 249 -3.86 12.56 -10.42
CA THR A 249 -3.52 11.93 -11.71
C THR A 249 -3.07 10.48 -11.61
N GLY A 250 -2.68 10.02 -10.41
CA GLY A 250 -2.11 8.68 -10.22
C GLY A 250 -3.14 7.56 -10.27
N ARG A 251 -2.70 6.35 -10.67
CA ARG A 251 -3.54 5.14 -10.61
C ARG A 251 -3.51 4.51 -9.22
N THR A 252 -2.33 4.38 -8.65
CA THR A 252 -2.06 3.79 -7.33
C THR A 252 -1.41 4.87 -6.48
N VAL A 253 -1.82 5.00 -5.23
CA VAL A 253 -1.08 5.82 -4.26
C VAL A 253 -0.04 4.95 -3.56
N ILE A 254 1.14 5.52 -3.37
CA ILE A 254 2.23 4.93 -2.61
C ILE A 254 2.49 5.87 -1.44
N VAL A 255 2.35 5.36 -0.23
CA VAL A 255 2.51 6.14 1.00
C VAL A 255 3.71 5.60 1.76
N GLU A 256 4.63 6.48 2.10
CA GLU A 256 5.80 6.19 2.93
C GLU A 256 5.59 6.75 4.33
N MET A 257 5.89 5.93 5.32
CA MET A 257 5.67 6.22 6.74
C MET A 257 6.89 5.84 7.56
N GLU A 258 7.06 6.52 8.68
CA GLU A 258 8.11 6.25 9.67
C GLU A 258 7.45 6.01 11.03
N ARG A 259 7.84 4.94 11.74
CA ARG A 259 7.46 4.72 13.14
C ARG A 259 8.11 5.78 14.03
N ARG A 260 7.29 6.47 14.83
CA ARG A 260 7.77 7.41 15.89
C ARG A 260 8.26 6.69 17.12
#